data_8660b86135039bb39f6042cf19d38a38
#
_entry.id   8660b86135039bb39f6042cf19d38a38
#
_cell.length_a   1.000
_cell.length_b   1.000
_cell.length_c   1.000
_cell.angle_alpha   90.00
_cell.angle_beta   90.00
_cell.angle_gamma   90.00
#
_symmetry.space_group_name_H-M   'P 1'
#
loop_
_entity.id
_entity.type
_entity.pdbx_description
1 polymer ?
#
loop_
_entity_poly.entity_id
_entity_poly.type
_entity_poly.pdbx_seq_one_letter_code
_entity_poly.pdbx_strand_id
1 'polypeptide(L)'
;MMAEARRGQWTDQQLAAKAVELAESILKQSNAGMRGKEKRQAQQMERMMNDPAGKAFTLALADRVFRPSSPARGAELFRYLLDGYGVPRYLSAADRFAMKMGGRFSAQFPGVVIPVITSQLRKESSNVILPAEDGKLRPHLRRRRKGGIRMNINQLGEAILGESEAHHRLQQVVDRLTDKDCDYISVKISAIFSQIHLVAFEETVKLIQERLRILYRAAITNAVTLPDGSRKPKFVNLDMEEYRDLHLTAEAFKRTLMEDEFMQLEAGIVLQAYLPDSWEEQMKLCAWAKERVG
;
A
#
# COMPACT_ATOMS: atom_id res chain seq x y z
N MET A 1 -22.77 -22.02 -1.48
CA MET A 1 -23.71 -22.89 -0.74
C MET A 1 -23.95 -22.45 0.69
N MET A 2 -22.96 -22.34 1.59
CA MET A 2 -23.24 -21.85 2.98
C MET A 2 -23.68 -20.39 3.08
N ALA A 3 -23.19 -19.48 2.21
CA ALA A 3 -23.59 -18.07 2.19
C ALA A 3 -24.99 -17.86 1.63
N GLU A 4 -25.41 -18.64 0.63
CA GLU A 4 -26.76 -18.56 0.04
C GLU A 4 -27.83 -19.13 0.96
N ALA A 5 -27.55 -20.21 1.69
CA ALA A 5 -28.50 -20.78 2.64
C ALA A 5 -28.81 -19.86 3.84
N ARG A 6 -27.95 -18.87 4.14
CA ARG A 6 -28.19 -17.89 5.20
C ARG A 6 -28.86 -16.59 4.73
N ARG A 7 -28.80 -16.26 3.44
CA ARG A 7 -29.46 -15.06 2.87
C ARG A 7 -30.97 -15.08 3.03
N GLY A 8 -31.61 -16.25 3.00
CA GLY A 8 -33.04 -16.37 3.19
C GLY A 8 -33.57 -16.13 4.62
N GLN A 9 -32.70 -15.96 5.61
CA GLN A 9 -33.08 -15.78 7.01
C GLN A 9 -33.06 -14.32 7.52
N TRP A 10 -32.47 -13.37 6.75
CA TRP A 10 -32.25 -11.99 7.20
C TRP A 10 -32.64 -11.00 6.15
N THR A 11 -33.34 -9.93 6.55
CA THR A 11 -33.56 -8.78 5.70
C THR A 11 -32.26 -7.97 5.55
N ASP A 12 -32.12 -7.14 4.49
CA ASP A 12 -30.94 -6.29 4.30
C ASP A 12 -30.69 -5.36 5.49
N GLN A 13 -31.76 -4.86 6.12
CA GLN A 13 -31.66 -4.05 7.34
C GLN A 13 -31.10 -4.83 8.54
N GLN A 14 -31.51 -6.09 8.68
CA GLN A 14 -30.98 -6.97 9.74
C GLN A 14 -29.52 -7.35 9.47
N LEU A 15 -29.14 -7.58 8.21
CA LEU A 15 -27.76 -7.83 7.83
C LEU A 15 -26.88 -6.61 8.12
N ALA A 16 -27.34 -5.41 7.77
CA ALA A 16 -26.62 -4.17 8.06
C ALA A 16 -26.44 -3.97 9.58
N ALA A 17 -27.49 -4.17 10.37
CA ALA A 17 -27.40 -4.07 11.84
C ALA A 17 -26.39 -5.06 12.43
N LYS A 18 -26.41 -6.30 11.97
CA LYS A 18 -25.47 -7.35 12.38
C LYS A 18 -24.03 -7.03 11.96
N ALA A 19 -23.83 -6.47 10.78
CA ALA A 19 -22.52 -6.06 10.32
C ALA A 19 -21.92 -4.95 11.21
N VAL A 20 -22.74 -3.96 11.60
CA VAL A 20 -22.35 -2.89 12.52
C VAL A 20 -22.02 -3.47 13.90
N GLU A 21 -22.87 -4.33 14.46
CA GLU A 21 -22.62 -5.00 15.76
C GLU A 21 -21.29 -5.76 15.77
N LEU A 22 -21.03 -6.52 14.69
CA LEU A 22 -19.79 -7.27 14.54
C LEU A 22 -18.58 -6.33 14.41
N ALA A 23 -18.68 -5.28 13.63
CA ALA A 23 -17.62 -4.28 13.46
C ALA A 23 -17.28 -3.60 14.79
N GLU A 24 -18.28 -3.20 15.58
CA GLU A 24 -18.09 -2.63 16.91
C GLU A 24 -17.41 -3.63 17.87
N SER A 25 -17.81 -4.90 17.82
CA SER A 25 -17.21 -5.96 18.66
C SER A 25 -15.73 -6.16 18.31
N ILE A 26 -15.41 -6.23 17.01
CA ILE A 26 -14.03 -6.35 16.51
C ILE A 26 -13.21 -5.13 16.95
N LEU A 27 -13.75 -3.93 16.81
CA LEU A 27 -13.08 -2.69 17.20
C LEU A 27 -12.80 -2.65 18.70
N LYS A 28 -13.78 -3.03 19.55
CA LYS A 28 -13.62 -3.11 21.00
C LYS A 28 -12.51 -4.11 21.39
N GLN A 29 -12.51 -5.29 20.78
CA GLN A 29 -11.50 -6.33 21.04
C GLN A 29 -10.11 -5.88 20.57
N SER A 30 -10.01 -5.26 19.40
CA SER A 30 -8.77 -4.69 18.88
C SER A 30 -8.20 -3.62 19.83
N ASN A 31 -9.04 -2.68 20.26
CA ASN A 31 -8.64 -1.63 21.20
C ASN A 31 -8.21 -2.18 22.57
N ALA A 32 -8.88 -3.21 23.08
CA ALA A 32 -8.50 -3.87 24.32
C ALA A 32 -7.16 -4.61 24.22
N GLY A 33 -6.83 -5.15 23.04
CA GLY A 33 -5.57 -5.83 22.76
C GLY A 33 -4.38 -4.92 22.51
N MET A 34 -4.61 -3.61 22.29
CA MET A 34 -3.54 -2.65 22.02
C MET A 34 -2.57 -2.50 23.19
N ARG A 35 -1.27 -2.63 22.91
CA ARG A 35 -0.21 -2.41 23.90
C ARG A 35 0.29 -0.96 23.88
N GLY A 36 1.01 -0.54 24.92
CA GLY A 36 1.32 0.85 25.21
C GLY A 36 1.88 1.69 24.04
N LYS A 37 2.67 1.10 23.11
CA LYS A 37 3.17 1.81 21.92
C LYS A 37 2.07 2.00 20.88
N GLU A 38 1.29 0.96 20.62
CA GLU A 38 0.17 0.97 19.66
C GLU A 38 -0.93 1.94 20.12
N LYS A 39 -1.26 1.90 21.41
CA LYS A 39 -2.24 2.82 22.01
C LYS A 39 -1.82 4.28 21.89
N ARG A 40 -0.53 4.61 22.14
CA ARG A 40 -0.01 5.97 21.94
C ARG A 40 -0.09 6.41 20.48
N GLN A 41 0.21 5.51 19.54
CA GLN A 41 0.15 5.81 18.12
C GLN A 41 -1.30 6.02 17.64
N ALA A 42 -2.25 5.18 18.10
CA ALA A 42 -3.67 5.35 17.82
C ALA A 42 -4.18 6.70 18.34
N GLN A 43 -3.83 7.06 19.57
CA GLN A 43 -4.18 8.36 20.15
C GLN A 43 -3.55 9.56 19.42
N GLN A 44 -2.33 9.41 18.90
CA GLN A 44 -1.69 10.45 18.09
C GLN A 44 -2.41 10.61 16.75
N MET A 45 -2.78 9.51 16.11
CA MET A 45 -3.56 9.52 14.87
C MET A 45 -4.94 10.15 15.08
N GLU A 46 -5.64 9.78 16.15
CA GLU A 46 -6.92 10.38 16.54
C GLU A 46 -6.81 11.89 16.72
N ARG A 47 -5.80 12.37 17.47
CA ARG A 47 -5.54 13.80 17.63
C ARG A 47 -5.26 14.49 16.30
N MET A 48 -4.51 13.85 15.39
CA MET A 48 -4.22 14.39 14.06
C MET A 48 -5.51 14.48 13.21
N MET A 49 -6.40 13.49 13.29
CA MET A 49 -7.68 13.53 12.59
C MET A 49 -8.61 14.65 13.09
N ASN A 50 -8.48 15.03 14.36
CA ASN A 50 -9.21 16.14 14.98
C ASN A 50 -8.52 17.50 14.81
N ASP A 51 -7.41 17.58 14.06
CA ASP A 51 -6.68 18.81 13.73
C ASP A 51 -6.57 18.97 12.19
N PRO A 52 -7.60 19.47 11.50
CA PRO A 52 -7.60 19.55 10.03
C PRO A 52 -6.42 20.37 9.48
N ALA A 53 -6.04 21.48 10.13
CA ALA A 53 -4.90 22.29 9.71
C ALA A 53 -3.58 21.55 9.91
N GLY A 54 -3.41 20.89 11.06
CA GLY A 54 -2.23 20.07 11.36
C GLY A 54 -2.11 18.87 10.43
N LYS A 55 -3.21 18.23 10.09
CA LYS A 55 -3.25 17.15 9.09
C LYS A 55 -2.81 17.65 7.70
N ALA A 56 -3.39 18.76 7.23
CA ALA A 56 -3.04 19.37 5.94
C ALA A 56 -1.56 19.78 5.89
N PHE A 57 -1.06 20.39 6.98
CA PHE A 57 0.37 20.70 7.12
C PHE A 57 1.24 19.46 6.98
N THR A 58 0.91 18.38 7.68
CA THR A 58 1.71 17.14 7.68
C THR A 58 1.77 16.49 6.30
N LEU A 59 0.64 16.44 5.59
CA LEU A 59 0.58 15.95 4.22
C LEU A 59 1.41 16.83 3.27
N ALA A 60 1.25 18.16 3.36
CA ALA A 60 2.02 19.09 2.55
C ALA A 60 3.53 19.05 2.86
N LEU A 61 3.89 18.83 4.13
CA LEU A 61 5.28 18.65 4.57
C LEU A 61 5.91 17.41 3.90
N ALA A 62 5.22 16.29 3.96
CA ALA A 62 5.69 15.04 3.35
C ALA A 62 5.81 15.16 1.82
N ASP A 63 4.84 15.80 1.17
CA ASP A 63 4.80 15.92 -0.28
C ASP A 63 5.78 16.95 -0.83
N ARG A 64 5.98 18.08 -0.17
CA ARG A 64 6.70 19.23 -0.75
C ARG A 64 8.09 19.43 -0.18
N VAL A 65 8.29 19.28 1.12
CA VAL A 65 9.55 19.65 1.79
C VAL A 65 10.65 18.61 1.57
N PHE A 66 10.29 17.34 1.39
CA PHE A 66 11.26 16.24 1.24
C PHE A 66 11.57 15.87 -0.21
N ARG A 67 10.88 16.43 -1.19
CA ARG A 67 11.16 16.20 -2.62
C ARG A 67 12.40 16.96 -3.14
N PRO A 68 12.64 18.23 -2.74
CA PRO A 68 13.82 18.95 -3.24
C PRO A 68 15.13 18.31 -2.78
N SER A 69 16.08 18.18 -3.69
CA SER A 69 17.45 17.76 -3.38
C SER A 69 18.24 18.82 -2.58
N SER A 70 17.81 20.09 -2.66
CA SER A 70 18.43 21.20 -1.93
C SER A 70 17.78 21.43 -0.56
N PRO A 71 18.54 21.31 0.56
CA PRO A 71 18.04 21.63 1.89
C PRO A 71 17.55 23.09 2.03
N ALA A 72 18.17 24.03 1.32
CA ALA A 72 17.73 25.43 1.32
C ALA A 72 16.31 25.58 0.78
N ARG A 73 15.98 24.92 -0.33
CA ARG A 73 14.63 24.91 -0.89
C ARG A 73 13.63 24.22 0.04
N GLY A 74 14.03 23.11 0.67
CA GLY A 74 13.23 22.46 1.70
C GLY A 74 12.90 23.39 2.86
N ALA A 75 13.87 24.19 3.32
CA ALA A 75 13.69 25.15 4.41
C ALA A 75 12.75 26.31 4.04
N GLU A 76 12.79 26.80 2.80
CA GLU A 76 11.82 27.80 2.31
C GLU A 76 10.39 27.25 2.35
N LEU A 77 10.20 26.05 1.79
CA LEU A 77 8.91 25.40 1.74
C LEU A 77 8.40 25.06 3.15
N PHE A 78 9.28 24.64 4.06
CA PHE A 78 8.92 24.38 5.44
C PHE A 78 8.38 25.65 6.15
N ARG A 79 9.07 26.79 6.00
CA ARG A 79 8.60 28.07 6.54
C ARG A 79 7.27 28.48 5.93
N TYR A 80 7.17 28.43 4.60
CA TYR A 80 5.93 28.73 3.90
C TYR A 80 4.74 27.92 4.43
N LEU A 81 4.93 26.62 4.70
CA LEU A 81 3.89 25.78 5.26
C LEU A 81 3.56 26.15 6.72
N LEU A 82 4.58 26.48 7.53
CA LEU A 82 4.35 26.94 8.91
C LEU A 82 3.59 28.25 8.97
N ASP A 83 3.88 29.18 8.06
CA ASP A 83 3.19 30.47 7.96
C ASP A 83 1.73 30.29 7.50
N GLY A 84 1.48 29.37 6.58
CA GLY A 84 0.15 29.13 6.04
C GLY A 84 -0.77 28.28 6.91
N TYR A 85 -0.26 27.21 7.50
CA TYR A 85 -1.06 26.25 8.30
C TYR A 85 -0.88 26.42 9.81
N GLY A 86 0.18 27.09 10.24
CA GLY A 86 0.60 27.13 11.62
C GLY A 86 1.26 25.83 12.10
N VAL A 87 1.59 25.80 13.40
CA VAL A 87 2.17 24.59 14.01
C VAL A 87 1.05 23.62 14.39
N PRO A 88 1.09 22.34 13.97
CA PRO A 88 0.05 21.36 14.26
C PRO A 88 -0.25 21.25 15.76
N ARG A 89 -1.55 21.26 16.11
CA ARG A 89 -2.00 21.19 17.51
C ARG A 89 -1.93 19.79 18.08
N TYR A 90 -1.97 18.76 17.24
CA TYR A 90 -1.91 17.36 17.65
C TYR A 90 -0.54 16.94 18.19
N LEU A 91 0.51 17.71 17.91
CA LEU A 91 1.87 17.48 18.40
C LEU A 91 1.99 17.77 19.90
N SER A 92 2.95 17.10 20.55
CA SER A 92 3.30 17.41 21.95
C SER A 92 3.81 18.85 22.10
N ALA A 93 3.77 19.39 23.30
CA ALA A 93 4.29 20.74 23.57
C ALA A 93 5.78 20.87 23.19
N ALA A 94 6.57 19.83 23.45
CA ALA A 94 8.00 19.78 23.10
C ALA A 94 8.20 19.78 21.59
N ASP A 95 7.44 18.96 20.83
CA ASP A 95 7.55 18.89 19.37
C ASP A 95 7.08 20.20 18.72
N ARG A 96 6.04 20.83 19.26
CA ARG A 96 5.57 22.15 18.81
C ARG A 96 6.63 23.24 19.01
N PHE A 97 7.30 23.21 20.16
CA PHE A 97 8.41 24.11 20.42
C PHE A 97 9.58 23.86 19.46
N ALA A 98 10.00 22.60 19.29
CA ALA A 98 11.05 22.21 18.37
C ALA A 98 10.71 22.61 16.91
N MET A 99 9.44 22.46 16.48
CA MET A 99 9.00 22.86 15.15
C MET A 99 9.04 24.38 14.95
N LYS A 100 8.64 25.18 15.96
CA LYS A 100 8.77 26.65 15.92
C LYS A 100 10.23 27.07 15.82
N MET A 101 11.12 26.46 16.61
CA MET A 101 12.55 26.76 16.57
C MET A 101 13.15 26.31 15.23
N GLY A 102 12.78 25.14 14.72
CA GLY A 102 13.15 24.67 13.38
C GLY A 102 12.75 25.66 12.30
N GLY A 103 11.53 26.18 12.31
CA GLY A 103 11.07 27.22 11.38
C GLY A 103 11.94 28.47 11.45
N ARG A 104 12.24 28.95 12.66
CA ARG A 104 13.06 30.15 12.88
C ARG A 104 14.51 30.01 12.38
N PHE A 105 15.12 28.84 12.59
CA PHE A 105 16.53 28.62 12.24
C PHE A 105 16.74 27.90 10.90
N SER A 106 15.67 27.49 10.24
CA SER A 106 15.78 26.74 8.97
C SER A 106 16.44 27.55 7.84
N ALA A 107 16.34 28.88 7.86
CA ALA A 107 17.00 29.74 6.89
C ALA A 107 18.52 29.81 7.05
N GLN A 108 18.98 29.84 8.32
CA GLN A 108 20.40 29.94 8.63
C GLN A 108 21.11 28.58 8.56
N PHE A 109 20.40 27.52 8.94
CA PHE A 109 20.98 26.16 9.06
C PHE A 109 20.13 25.12 8.32
N PRO A 110 19.83 25.28 7.02
CA PRO A 110 18.94 24.37 6.29
C PRO A 110 19.48 22.94 6.22
N GLY A 111 20.81 22.79 6.12
CA GLY A 111 21.50 21.49 6.07
C GLY A 111 21.44 20.68 7.37
N VAL A 112 21.06 21.31 8.50
CA VAL A 112 20.85 20.65 9.78
C VAL A 112 19.37 20.46 10.07
N VAL A 113 18.57 21.50 9.90
CA VAL A 113 17.16 21.50 10.27
C VAL A 113 16.34 20.53 9.42
N ILE A 114 16.53 20.55 8.10
CA ILE A 114 15.73 19.70 7.19
C ILE A 114 16.02 18.21 7.40
N PRO A 115 17.27 17.73 7.48
CA PRO A 115 17.56 16.34 7.84
C PRO A 115 16.97 15.90 9.19
N VAL A 116 16.99 16.77 10.21
CA VAL A 116 16.42 16.46 11.53
C VAL A 116 14.90 16.27 11.42
N ILE A 117 14.19 17.20 10.76
CA ILE A 117 12.74 17.10 10.55
C ILE A 117 12.40 15.83 9.76
N THR A 118 13.15 15.56 8.68
CA THR A 118 12.98 14.36 7.86
C THR A 118 13.17 13.08 8.68
N SER A 119 14.21 13.05 9.52
CA SER A 119 14.51 11.91 10.40
C SER A 119 13.39 11.67 11.41
N GLN A 120 12.87 12.74 12.03
CA GLN A 120 11.76 12.65 12.98
C GLN A 120 10.49 12.13 12.32
N LEU A 121 10.14 12.65 11.14
CA LEU A 121 8.95 12.20 10.40
C LEU A 121 9.07 10.73 9.97
N ARG A 122 10.23 10.33 9.47
CA ARG A 122 10.52 8.92 9.14
C ARG A 122 10.39 8.01 10.36
N LYS A 123 10.81 8.47 11.53
CA LYS A 123 10.67 7.72 12.79
C LYS A 123 9.21 7.57 13.20
N GLU A 124 8.42 8.60 13.07
CA GLU A 124 6.98 8.58 13.38
C GLU A 124 6.19 7.70 12.41
N SER A 125 6.51 7.77 11.11
CA SER A 125 5.86 6.95 10.08
C SER A 125 6.40 5.51 10.00
N SER A 126 7.49 5.18 10.69
CA SER A 126 8.21 3.89 10.58
C SER A 126 7.40 2.64 10.96
N ASN A 127 6.25 2.81 11.60
CA ASN A 127 5.35 1.69 11.90
C ASN A 127 4.38 1.37 10.75
N VAL A 128 4.21 2.29 9.80
CA VAL A 128 3.30 2.18 8.66
C VAL A 128 4.10 2.14 7.34
N ILE A 129 5.10 3.01 7.22
CA ILE A 129 5.94 3.14 6.03
C ILE A 129 7.37 2.76 6.39
N LEU A 130 7.86 1.69 5.79
CA LEU A 130 9.24 1.26 5.96
C LEU A 130 10.14 1.85 4.87
N PRO A 131 11.38 2.25 5.21
CA PRO A 131 12.36 2.59 4.21
C PRO A 131 12.61 1.41 3.28
N ALA A 132 12.61 1.66 1.96
CA ALA A 132 12.81 0.63 0.94
C ALA A 132 14.30 0.25 0.74
N GLU A 133 15.21 0.99 1.34
CA GLU A 133 16.65 0.71 1.28
C GLU A 133 16.96 -0.66 1.90
N ASP A 134 17.68 -1.49 1.17
CA ASP A 134 17.97 -2.89 1.52
C ASP A 134 18.58 -3.05 2.92
N GLY A 135 19.48 -2.15 3.32
CA GLY A 135 20.09 -2.14 4.64
C GLY A 135 19.12 -2.01 5.81
N LYS A 136 17.93 -1.47 5.57
CA LYS A 136 16.87 -1.30 6.58
C LYS A 136 15.74 -2.31 6.40
N LEU A 137 15.33 -2.55 5.18
CA LEU A 137 14.20 -3.41 4.84
C LEU A 137 14.51 -4.89 5.13
N ARG A 138 15.63 -5.42 4.60
CA ARG A 138 15.98 -6.84 4.75
C ARG A 138 16.09 -7.32 6.22
N PRO A 139 16.75 -6.60 7.15
CA PRO A 139 16.75 -6.99 8.56
C PRO A 139 15.36 -7.00 9.18
N HIS A 140 14.48 -6.07 8.75
CA HIS A 140 13.08 -6.05 9.21
C HIS A 140 12.32 -7.28 8.71
N LEU A 141 12.38 -7.61 7.42
CA LEU A 141 11.72 -8.78 6.84
C LEU A 141 12.17 -10.08 7.52
N ARG A 142 13.50 -10.26 7.71
CA ARG A 142 14.06 -11.42 8.40
C ARG A 142 13.56 -11.55 9.84
N ARG A 143 13.48 -10.44 10.58
CA ARG A 143 12.96 -10.43 11.95
C ARG A 143 11.48 -10.81 11.99
N ARG A 144 10.67 -10.30 11.06
CA ARG A 144 9.24 -10.64 10.96
C ARG A 144 9.05 -12.11 10.61
N ARG A 145 9.82 -12.63 9.65
CA ARG A 145 9.79 -14.05 9.25
C ARG A 145 10.17 -14.97 10.41
N LYS A 146 11.20 -14.63 11.22
CA LYS A 146 11.54 -15.37 12.43
C LYS A 146 10.39 -15.42 13.45
N GLY A 147 9.53 -14.42 13.47
CA GLY A 147 8.31 -14.38 14.27
C GLY A 147 7.10 -15.08 13.63
N GLY A 148 7.29 -15.85 12.55
CA GLY A 148 6.19 -16.52 11.83
C GLY A 148 5.31 -15.60 11.00
N ILE A 149 5.72 -14.35 10.75
CA ILE A 149 4.93 -13.36 10.02
C ILE A 149 5.46 -13.23 8.59
N ARG A 150 4.60 -13.54 7.63
CA ARG A 150 4.83 -13.28 6.21
C ARG A 150 4.46 -11.83 5.89
N MET A 151 5.37 -11.10 5.24
CA MET A 151 5.17 -9.70 4.91
C MET A 151 4.79 -9.53 3.44
N ASN A 152 3.71 -8.79 3.20
CA ASN A 152 3.40 -8.26 1.89
C ASN A 152 4.16 -6.95 1.69
N ILE A 153 4.95 -6.84 0.63
CA ILE A 153 5.67 -5.62 0.28
C ILE A 153 4.85 -4.86 -0.76
N ASN A 154 4.33 -3.73 -0.35
CA ASN A 154 3.63 -2.80 -1.25
C ASN A 154 4.48 -1.54 -1.40
N GLN A 155 5.00 -1.29 -2.60
CA GLN A 155 5.73 -0.07 -2.90
C GLN A 155 4.75 1.09 -3.04
N LEU A 156 4.93 2.11 -2.20
CA LEU A 156 4.17 3.34 -2.34
C LEU A 156 4.54 4.03 -3.65
N GLY A 157 3.53 4.42 -4.40
CA GLY A 157 3.67 5.15 -5.66
C GLY A 157 2.30 5.55 -6.16
N GLU A 158 2.19 6.76 -6.66
CA GLU A 158 0.98 7.26 -7.31
C GLU A 158 0.96 6.84 -8.78
N ALA A 159 -0.19 7.03 -9.45
CA ALA A 159 -0.33 6.87 -10.88
C ALA A 159 0.75 7.68 -11.62
N ILE A 160 1.34 7.07 -12.62
CA ILE A 160 2.46 7.63 -13.38
C ILE A 160 1.97 8.25 -14.68
N LEU A 161 2.64 9.31 -15.11
CA LEU A 161 2.24 10.07 -16.29
C LEU A 161 2.95 9.61 -17.58
N GLY A 162 3.98 8.76 -17.47
CA GLY A 162 4.80 8.38 -18.62
C GLY A 162 5.24 6.93 -18.63
N GLU A 163 5.34 6.37 -19.82
CA GLU A 163 5.68 4.95 -20.02
C GLU A 163 7.12 4.61 -19.59
N SER A 164 8.04 5.57 -19.71
CA SER A 164 9.41 5.42 -19.22
C SER A 164 9.45 5.19 -17.71
N GLU A 165 8.66 5.93 -16.93
CA GLU A 165 8.54 5.74 -15.48
C GLU A 165 7.83 4.42 -15.15
N ALA A 166 6.81 4.02 -15.96
CA ALA A 166 6.14 2.73 -15.82
C ALA A 166 7.12 1.56 -15.95
N HIS A 167 7.98 1.61 -16.97
CA HIS A 167 9.02 0.61 -17.16
C HIS A 167 10.03 0.59 -16.01
N HIS A 168 10.46 1.76 -15.56
CA HIS A 168 11.37 1.85 -14.42
C HIS A 168 10.77 1.24 -13.16
N ARG A 169 9.50 1.51 -12.88
CA ARG A 169 8.79 0.93 -11.73
C ARG A 169 8.56 -0.58 -11.87
N LEU A 170 8.20 -1.03 -13.06
CA LEU A 170 8.11 -2.46 -13.34
C LEU A 170 9.45 -3.16 -13.03
N GLN A 171 10.57 -2.58 -13.50
CA GLN A 171 11.89 -3.13 -13.21
C GLN A 171 12.21 -3.15 -11.71
N GLN A 172 11.87 -2.10 -10.96
CA GLN A 172 12.04 -2.08 -9.51
C GLN A 172 11.24 -3.21 -8.81
N VAL A 173 10.02 -3.51 -9.30
CA VAL A 173 9.22 -4.63 -8.78
C VAL A 173 9.89 -5.97 -9.11
N VAL A 174 10.37 -6.15 -10.34
CA VAL A 174 11.12 -7.33 -10.76
C VAL A 174 12.37 -7.51 -9.91
N ASP A 175 13.16 -6.45 -9.70
CA ASP A 175 14.36 -6.48 -8.86
C ASP A 175 14.00 -6.86 -7.41
N ARG A 176 12.87 -6.39 -6.90
CA ARG A 176 12.36 -6.81 -5.58
C ARG A 176 11.98 -8.29 -5.55
N LEU A 177 11.44 -8.82 -6.64
CA LEU A 177 11.17 -10.26 -6.76
C LEU A 177 12.44 -11.11 -6.83
N THR A 178 13.60 -10.56 -7.20
CA THR A 178 14.88 -11.29 -7.11
C THR A 178 15.41 -11.40 -5.67
N ASP A 179 14.96 -10.50 -4.75
CA ASP A 179 15.42 -10.50 -3.37
C ASP A 179 14.88 -11.72 -2.61
N LYS A 180 15.79 -12.54 -2.07
CA LYS A 180 15.46 -13.75 -1.28
C LYS A 180 14.67 -13.48 0.00
N ASP A 181 14.69 -12.27 0.49
CA ASP A 181 13.94 -11.87 1.68
C ASP A 181 12.51 -11.37 1.35
N CYS A 182 12.17 -11.23 0.04
CA CYS A 182 10.84 -10.89 -0.45
C CYS A 182 10.19 -12.14 -1.04
N ASP A 183 9.04 -12.56 -0.51
CA ASP A 183 8.27 -13.70 -0.98
C ASP A 183 6.81 -13.35 -1.31
N TYR A 184 6.39 -12.12 -1.02
CA TYR A 184 5.05 -11.63 -1.29
C TYR A 184 5.10 -10.12 -1.61
N ILE A 185 4.56 -9.72 -2.75
CA ILE A 185 4.53 -8.33 -3.21
C ILE A 185 3.16 -7.95 -3.73
N SER A 186 2.72 -6.72 -3.45
CA SER A 186 1.56 -6.10 -4.08
C SER A 186 1.98 -5.10 -5.13
N VAL A 187 1.27 -5.10 -6.25
CA VAL A 187 1.52 -4.23 -7.40
C VAL A 187 0.23 -3.59 -7.87
N LYS A 188 0.27 -2.32 -8.22
CA LYS A 188 -0.83 -1.57 -8.82
C LYS A 188 -0.62 -1.49 -10.33
N ILE A 189 -1.66 -1.77 -11.10
CA ILE A 189 -1.58 -1.66 -12.57
C ILE A 189 -1.17 -0.25 -12.97
N SER A 190 -1.74 0.78 -12.33
CA SER A 190 -1.44 2.19 -12.57
C SER A 190 0.02 2.59 -12.29
N ALA A 191 0.75 1.79 -11.52
CA ALA A 191 2.17 2.04 -11.24
C ALA A 191 3.12 1.42 -12.28
N ILE A 192 2.67 0.43 -13.04
CA ILE A 192 3.50 -0.32 -14.01
C ILE A 192 3.02 -0.14 -15.47
N PHE A 193 1.93 0.59 -15.67
CA PHE A 193 1.38 0.92 -16.97
C PHE A 193 0.71 2.31 -16.94
N SER A 194 1.12 3.22 -17.83
CA SER A 194 0.71 4.63 -17.79
C SER A 194 -0.49 4.98 -18.67
N GLN A 195 -0.81 4.13 -19.65
CA GLN A 195 -1.80 4.43 -20.70
C GLN A 195 -3.07 3.60 -20.56
N ILE A 196 -3.75 3.70 -19.39
CA ILE A 196 -4.99 2.97 -19.15
C ILE A 196 -6.14 3.68 -19.87
N HIS A 197 -6.68 3.04 -20.92
CA HIS A 197 -7.79 3.55 -21.72
C HIS A 197 -8.97 2.59 -21.75
N LEU A 198 -10.07 2.96 -21.13
CA LEU A 198 -11.29 2.12 -21.08
C LEU A 198 -11.98 1.97 -22.45
N VAL A 199 -11.85 2.96 -23.33
CA VAL A 199 -12.41 2.89 -24.70
C VAL A 199 -11.65 1.86 -25.54
N ALA A 200 -10.33 1.72 -25.32
CA ALA A 200 -9.49 0.74 -25.97
C ALA A 200 -9.30 -0.50 -25.04
N PHE A 201 -10.39 -1.03 -24.50
CA PHE A 201 -10.38 -2.05 -23.45
C PHE A 201 -9.53 -3.27 -23.81
N GLU A 202 -9.81 -3.90 -24.93
CA GLU A 202 -9.11 -5.14 -25.37
C GLU A 202 -7.60 -4.91 -25.60
N GLU A 203 -7.23 -3.77 -26.18
CA GLU A 203 -5.83 -3.43 -26.39
C GLU A 203 -5.13 -3.13 -25.05
N THR A 204 -5.78 -2.40 -24.17
CA THR A 204 -5.26 -2.10 -22.83
C THR A 204 -5.06 -3.39 -22.01
N VAL A 205 -6.02 -4.33 -22.07
CA VAL A 205 -5.88 -5.64 -21.42
C VAL A 205 -4.66 -6.37 -21.94
N LYS A 206 -4.44 -6.45 -23.26
CA LYS A 206 -3.25 -7.11 -23.84
C LYS A 206 -1.94 -6.50 -23.36
N LEU A 207 -1.83 -5.17 -23.33
CA LEU A 207 -0.65 -4.47 -22.86
C LEU A 207 -0.37 -4.72 -21.37
N ILE A 208 -1.42 -4.76 -20.55
CA ILE A 208 -1.30 -5.13 -19.14
C ILE A 208 -0.86 -6.58 -18.99
N GLN A 209 -1.41 -7.52 -19.77
CA GLN A 209 -0.96 -8.91 -19.77
C GLN A 209 0.54 -9.04 -20.04
N GLU A 210 1.11 -8.25 -20.94
CA GLU A 210 2.56 -8.22 -21.17
C GLU A 210 3.34 -7.87 -19.91
N ARG A 211 2.88 -6.89 -19.11
CA ARG A 211 3.49 -6.52 -17.83
C ARG A 211 3.34 -7.64 -16.79
N LEU A 212 2.16 -8.24 -16.72
CA LEU A 212 1.89 -9.34 -15.79
C LEU A 212 2.74 -10.58 -16.11
N ARG A 213 2.93 -10.92 -17.38
CA ARG A 213 3.84 -12.03 -17.79
C ARG A 213 5.26 -11.81 -17.27
N ILE A 214 5.79 -10.59 -17.36
CA ILE A 214 7.12 -10.25 -16.83
C ILE A 214 7.17 -10.49 -15.31
N LEU A 215 6.17 -10.03 -14.56
CA LEU A 215 6.10 -10.18 -13.11
C LEU A 215 5.94 -11.64 -12.70
N TYR A 216 5.05 -12.39 -13.35
CA TYR A 216 4.76 -13.78 -13.00
C TYR A 216 5.93 -14.70 -13.35
N ARG A 217 6.61 -14.48 -14.47
CA ARG A 217 7.86 -15.19 -14.80
C ARG A 217 8.95 -14.89 -13.78
N ALA A 218 9.09 -13.63 -13.34
CA ALA A 218 10.05 -13.27 -12.30
C ALA A 218 9.71 -13.96 -10.96
N ALA A 219 8.42 -14.06 -10.60
CA ALA A 219 7.97 -14.76 -9.40
C ALA A 219 8.26 -16.27 -9.44
N ILE A 220 8.08 -16.91 -10.59
CA ILE A 220 8.37 -18.34 -10.80
C ILE A 220 9.88 -18.59 -10.77
N THR A 221 10.65 -17.81 -11.53
CA THR A 221 12.11 -17.97 -11.64
C THR A 221 12.79 -17.81 -10.27
N ASN A 222 12.34 -16.86 -9.47
CA ASN A 222 12.89 -16.55 -8.16
C ASN A 222 12.12 -17.21 -7.00
N ALA A 223 11.59 -18.40 -7.22
CA ALA A 223 10.85 -19.18 -6.24
C ALA A 223 11.63 -19.32 -4.92
N VAL A 224 10.91 -19.28 -3.79
CA VAL A 224 11.48 -19.53 -2.46
C VAL A 224 11.59 -21.01 -2.19
N THR A 225 12.63 -21.43 -1.48
CA THR A 225 12.76 -22.80 -0.99
C THR A 225 12.08 -22.90 0.38
N LEU A 226 11.15 -23.81 0.53
CA LEU A 226 10.46 -24.10 1.76
C LEU A 226 11.29 -25.01 2.69
N PRO A 227 10.97 -25.14 3.98
CA PRO A 227 11.69 -26.01 4.91
C PRO A 227 11.77 -27.48 4.50
N ASP A 228 10.79 -27.95 3.74
CA ASP A 228 10.73 -29.33 3.21
C ASP A 228 11.56 -29.52 1.92
N GLY A 229 12.28 -28.47 1.48
CA GLY A 229 13.09 -28.47 0.26
C GLY A 229 12.31 -28.21 -1.03
N SER A 230 11.00 -28.13 -1.00
CA SER A 230 10.18 -27.78 -2.16
C SER A 230 10.37 -26.31 -2.56
N ARG A 231 10.13 -26.02 -3.85
CA ARG A 231 10.18 -24.64 -4.36
C ARG A 231 8.77 -24.11 -4.58
N LYS A 232 8.47 -22.95 -4.00
CA LYS A 232 7.21 -22.25 -4.17
C LYS A 232 7.44 -20.91 -4.87
N PRO A 233 6.75 -20.62 -6.00
CA PRO A 233 6.77 -19.30 -6.61
C PRO A 233 6.45 -18.19 -5.61
N LYS A 234 7.02 -17.03 -5.82
CA LYS A 234 6.67 -15.85 -5.02
C LYS A 234 5.26 -15.41 -5.33
N PHE A 235 4.57 -14.86 -4.33
CA PHE A 235 3.20 -14.43 -4.48
C PHE A 235 3.13 -12.99 -4.96
N VAL A 236 2.45 -12.76 -6.08
CA VAL A 236 2.16 -11.44 -6.62
C VAL A 236 0.68 -11.16 -6.45
N ASN A 237 0.36 -10.05 -5.81
CA ASN A 237 -1.00 -9.58 -5.60
C ASN A 237 -1.22 -8.30 -6.41
N LEU A 238 -2.35 -8.19 -7.10
CA LEU A 238 -2.76 -6.96 -7.76
C LEU A 238 -3.61 -6.13 -6.81
N ASP A 239 -3.14 -4.95 -6.46
CA ASP A 239 -3.92 -3.99 -5.69
C ASP A 239 -4.85 -3.19 -6.59
N MET A 240 -6.07 -2.94 -6.11
CA MET A 240 -7.07 -2.12 -6.79
C MET A 240 -7.07 -0.70 -6.20
N GLU A 241 -6.93 0.31 -7.04
CA GLU A 241 -6.95 1.71 -6.59
C GLU A 241 -8.14 2.48 -7.14
N GLU A 242 -8.31 2.48 -8.46
CA GLU A 242 -9.34 3.27 -9.12
C GLU A 242 -10.52 2.39 -9.54
N TYR A 243 -11.73 2.85 -9.24
CA TYR A 243 -12.95 2.16 -9.61
C TYR A 243 -13.04 1.85 -11.11
N ARG A 244 -12.63 2.80 -11.95
CA ARG A 244 -12.65 2.63 -13.41
C ARG A 244 -11.80 1.45 -13.90
N ASP A 245 -10.75 1.07 -13.15
CA ASP A 245 -9.81 0.03 -13.55
C ASP A 245 -10.25 -1.38 -13.10
N LEU A 246 -11.37 -1.50 -12.37
CA LEU A 246 -11.84 -2.73 -11.76
C LEU A 246 -11.95 -3.88 -12.77
N HIS A 247 -12.77 -3.70 -13.80
CA HIS A 247 -13.04 -4.76 -14.78
C HIS A 247 -11.81 -5.05 -15.65
N LEU A 248 -11.04 -4.02 -15.98
CA LEU A 248 -9.84 -4.14 -16.80
C LEU A 248 -8.75 -4.92 -16.07
N THR A 249 -8.54 -4.63 -14.78
CA THR A 249 -7.60 -5.34 -13.93
C THR A 249 -8.01 -6.79 -13.72
N ALA A 250 -9.29 -7.05 -13.44
CA ALA A 250 -9.82 -8.39 -13.26
C ALA A 250 -9.70 -9.23 -14.55
N GLU A 251 -9.97 -8.64 -15.71
CA GLU A 251 -9.87 -9.33 -17.00
C GLU A 251 -8.41 -9.66 -17.37
N ALA A 252 -7.50 -8.70 -17.22
CA ALA A 252 -6.08 -8.93 -17.44
C ALA A 252 -5.53 -10.02 -16.50
N PHE A 253 -5.91 -10.00 -15.23
CA PHE A 253 -5.57 -11.01 -14.24
C PHE A 253 -6.03 -12.41 -14.67
N LYS A 254 -7.31 -12.57 -15.01
CA LYS A 254 -7.89 -13.85 -15.42
C LYS A 254 -7.21 -14.40 -16.69
N ARG A 255 -7.13 -13.57 -17.73
CA ARG A 255 -6.55 -14.01 -19.02
C ARG A 255 -5.07 -14.40 -18.89
N THR A 256 -4.27 -13.65 -18.12
CA THR A 256 -2.86 -14.00 -17.93
C THR A 256 -2.72 -15.32 -17.17
N LEU A 257 -3.50 -15.54 -16.11
CA LEU A 257 -3.40 -16.76 -15.32
C LEU A 257 -3.99 -18.00 -15.99
N MET A 258 -4.74 -17.85 -17.09
CA MET A 258 -5.20 -18.95 -17.95
C MET A 258 -4.19 -19.36 -19.02
N GLU A 259 -3.05 -18.68 -19.13
CA GLU A 259 -1.96 -19.09 -20.02
C GLU A 259 -1.26 -20.33 -19.43
N ASP A 260 -0.90 -21.28 -20.29
CA ASP A 260 -0.34 -22.59 -19.89
C ASP A 260 0.83 -22.47 -18.91
N GLU A 261 1.71 -21.47 -19.13
CA GLU A 261 2.88 -21.23 -18.28
C GLU A 261 2.51 -20.77 -16.85
N PHE A 262 1.29 -20.26 -16.63
CA PHE A 262 0.85 -19.74 -15.34
C PHE A 262 -0.26 -20.56 -14.69
N MET A 263 -0.72 -21.65 -15.30
CA MET A 263 -1.83 -22.45 -14.76
C MET A 263 -1.62 -22.93 -13.32
N GLN A 264 -0.38 -23.18 -12.92
CA GLN A 264 -0.04 -23.62 -11.56
C GLN A 264 0.41 -22.45 -10.63
N LEU A 265 0.40 -21.22 -11.13
CA LEU A 265 0.84 -20.07 -10.35
C LEU A 265 -0.26 -19.59 -9.38
N GLU A 266 0.05 -19.52 -8.11
CA GLU A 266 -0.79 -18.82 -7.12
C GLU A 266 -0.55 -17.32 -7.21
N ALA A 267 -1.60 -16.54 -7.45
CA ALA A 267 -1.59 -15.09 -7.47
C ALA A 267 -2.84 -14.52 -6.79
N GLY A 268 -2.83 -13.24 -6.47
CA GLY A 268 -3.94 -12.58 -5.79
C GLY A 268 -4.41 -11.32 -6.49
N ILE A 269 -5.65 -10.95 -6.22
CA ILE A 269 -6.25 -9.67 -6.62
C ILE A 269 -7.08 -9.11 -5.46
N VAL A 270 -6.98 -7.81 -5.21
CA VAL A 270 -7.76 -7.11 -4.18
C VAL A 270 -9.01 -6.53 -4.81
N LEU A 271 -10.13 -6.63 -4.11
CA LEU A 271 -11.35 -5.92 -4.42
C LEU A 271 -11.69 -4.93 -3.29
N GLN A 272 -12.18 -3.76 -3.66
CA GLN A 272 -12.56 -2.69 -2.72
C GLN A 272 -13.95 -2.99 -2.15
N ALA A 273 -14.02 -3.49 -0.93
CA ALA A 273 -15.27 -3.96 -0.30
C ALA A 273 -16.36 -2.89 -0.11
N TYR A 274 -16.01 -1.61 -0.22
CA TYR A 274 -16.92 -0.47 -0.12
C TYR A 274 -17.59 -0.11 -1.46
N LEU A 275 -17.23 -0.77 -2.57
CA LEU A 275 -17.84 -0.60 -3.88
C LEU A 275 -18.89 -1.70 -4.12
N PRO A 276 -20.14 -1.37 -4.46
CA PRO A 276 -21.19 -2.36 -4.73
C PRO A 276 -20.79 -3.37 -5.82
N ASP A 277 -20.18 -2.92 -6.90
CA ASP A 277 -19.78 -3.75 -8.05
C ASP A 277 -18.69 -4.77 -7.69
N SER A 278 -17.92 -4.52 -6.63
CA SER A 278 -16.90 -5.46 -6.14
C SER A 278 -17.52 -6.78 -5.69
N TRP A 279 -18.76 -6.80 -5.22
CA TRP A 279 -19.44 -8.04 -4.86
C TRP A 279 -19.68 -8.91 -6.09
N GLU A 280 -20.22 -8.30 -7.16
CA GLU A 280 -20.47 -9.02 -8.41
C GLU A 280 -19.17 -9.53 -9.03
N GLU A 281 -18.14 -8.69 -9.05
CA GLU A 281 -16.83 -9.06 -9.57
C GLU A 281 -16.18 -10.18 -8.74
N GLN A 282 -16.36 -10.18 -7.42
CA GLN A 282 -15.91 -11.26 -6.55
C GLN A 282 -16.57 -12.60 -6.91
N MET A 283 -17.88 -12.60 -7.18
CA MET A 283 -18.60 -13.80 -7.57
C MET A 283 -18.09 -14.35 -8.92
N LYS A 284 -17.84 -13.46 -9.89
CA LYS A 284 -17.23 -13.85 -11.19
C LYS A 284 -15.82 -14.43 -11.03
N LEU A 285 -14.97 -13.79 -10.21
CA LEU A 285 -13.62 -14.29 -9.92
C LEU A 285 -13.66 -15.64 -9.18
N CYS A 286 -14.57 -15.83 -8.24
CA CYS A 286 -14.71 -17.11 -7.54
C CYS A 286 -15.17 -18.24 -8.48
N ALA A 287 -16.10 -17.94 -9.41
CA ALA A 287 -16.54 -18.92 -10.41
C ALA A 287 -15.37 -19.29 -11.34
N TRP A 288 -14.68 -18.30 -11.90
CA TRP A 288 -13.51 -18.48 -12.74
C TRP A 288 -12.39 -19.27 -12.02
N ALA A 289 -12.12 -18.97 -10.75
CA ALA A 289 -11.08 -19.67 -10.00
C ALA A 289 -11.40 -21.17 -9.82
N LYS A 290 -12.68 -21.53 -9.65
CA LYS A 290 -13.12 -22.93 -9.61
C LYS A 290 -12.88 -23.64 -10.94
N GLU A 291 -13.22 -23.00 -12.07
CA GLU A 291 -12.97 -23.54 -13.40
C GLU A 291 -11.47 -23.74 -13.68
N ARG A 292 -10.64 -22.80 -13.20
CA ARG A 292 -9.18 -22.86 -13.39
C ARG A 292 -8.52 -23.99 -12.60
N VAL A 293 -9.04 -24.35 -11.43
CA VAL A 293 -8.43 -25.38 -10.55
C VAL A 293 -8.96 -26.77 -10.85
N GLY A 294 -10.12 -26.90 -11.50
CA GLY A 294 -10.80 -28.16 -11.82
C GLY A 294 -11.70 -28.57 -10.68
#